data_a34056040a68a51b0564fab2f8f593ac
#
_entry.id   a34056040a68a51b0564fab2f8f593ac
#
_cell.length_a   1.000
_cell.length_b   1.000
_cell.length_c   1.000
_cell.angle_alpha   90.00
_cell.angle_beta   90.00
_cell.angle_gamma   90.00
#
_symmetry.space_group_name_H-M   'P 1'
#
loop_
_entity.id
_entity.type
_entity.pdbx_description
1 polymer ?
#
loop_
_entity_poly.entity_id
_entity_poly.type
_entity_poly.pdbx_seq_one_letter_code
_entity_poly.pdbx_strand_id
1 'polypeptide(L)'
;MRARFPLRPALSRSKPFVAGSGARRSDNGAPFRRPRTKCTFLHVLILVHARYTARMNDAIPLARRDAIAGRLALGQPVQAAALAAEFHVSEDAIRRDLRALAAEGRCRRVYGGALPVTPACAPMAARIDAARERKAALARTAASRIERGELLFLDSGSTALALVEYLPEDAELTIATNSIDIAAAVLRRADLSLIMIGGAVDQAVGGCVDASAVQSVARMNIDRGFLGACALSPQRGLAAFGLADATFKRAVVAASARCVVLATTDKLAARAPHRVAALDEIDCIVVEHDLPREDRAALSSAGASILAANPPAQP
;
A
#
# COMPACT_ATOMS: atom_id res chain seq x y z
N MET A 1 43.75 -22.93 -8.09
CA MET A 1 43.22 -22.98 -9.47
C MET A 1 42.53 -21.69 -9.79
N ARG A 2 43.14 -20.85 -10.63
CA ARG A 2 42.64 -19.52 -11.01
C ARG A 2 41.97 -19.64 -12.39
N ALA A 3 40.70 -19.35 -12.51
CA ALA A 3 40.02 -19.21 -13.79
C ALA A 3 40.00 -17.75 -14.22
N ARG A 4 40.65 -17.48 -15.36
CA ARG A 4 40.66 -16.17 -16.04
C ARG A 4 39.51 -16.10 -17.03
N PHE A 5 38.76 -15.01 -17.01
CA PHE A 5 37.83 -14.62 -18.07
C PHE A 5 38.52 -13.66 -19.05
N PRO A 6 38.34 -13.79 -20.36
CA PRO A 6 38.90 -12.89 -21.35
C PRO A 6 37.96 -11.72 -21.65
N LEU A 7 38.55 -10.53 -21.75
CA LEU A 7 38.00 -9.30 -22.27
C LEU A 7 37.81 -9.35 -23.80
N ARG A 8 36.73 -8.88 -24.32
CA ARG A 8 36.54 -8.59 -25.75
C ARG A 8 36.51 -7.07 -25.97
N PRO A 9 37.19 -6.57 -27.03
CA PRO A 9 36.98 -5.22 -27.55
C PRO A 9 36.10 -5.25 -28.80
N ALA A 10 35.21 -4.25 -28.95
CA ALA A 10 34.57 -3.96 -30.22
C ALA A 10 34.44 -2.46 -30.42
N LEU A 11 35.23 -1.94 -31.33
CA LEU A 11 35.04 -0.64 -31.96
C LEU A 11 34.76 -0.88 -33.45
N SER A 12 33.67 -0.40 -33.99
CA SER A 12 33.39 -0.30 -35.42
C SER A 12 33.04 1.15 -35.75
N ARG A 13 33.83 1.68 -36.68
CA ARG A 13 33.85 3.05 -37.17
C ARG A 13 32.75 3.27 -38.21
N SER A 14 32.05 4.39 -38.13
CA SER A 14 31.23 4.98 -39.18
C SER A 14 32.06 5.67 -40.25
N LYS A 15 31.69 5.48 -41.52
CA LYS A 15 32.25 6.22 -42.68
C LYS A 15 31.31 7.36 -43.08
N PRO A 16 31.86 8.46 -43.60
CA PRO A 16 31.05 9.60 -44.07
C PRO A 16 30.59 9.40 -45.52
N PHE A 17 29.41 9.92 -45.84
CA PHE A 17 28.83 9.95 -47.20
C PHE A 17 29.19 11.29 -47.87
N VAL A 18 29.75 11.20 -49.07
CA VAL A 18 30.25 12.30 -49.89
C VAL A 18 29.08 12.79 -50.76
N ALA A 19 28.96 14.12 -50.88
CA ALA A 19 28.06 14.80 -51.79
C ALA A 19 28.60 14.81 -53.21
N GLY A 20 27.75 14.46 -54.20
CA GLY A 20 28.04 14.58 -55.62
C GLY A 20 27.13 15.60 -56.29
N SER A 21 27.72 16.64 -56.78
CA SER A 21 27.12 17.68 -57.65
C SER A 21 26.91 17.20 -59.08
N GLY A 22 25.74 17.52 -59.64
CA GLY A 22 25.45 17.26 -61.05
C GLY A 22 24.35 18.16 -61.58
N ALA A 23 24.70 19.28 -62.13
CA ALA A 23 23.81 20.18 -62.85
C ALA A 23 23.41 19.65 -64.23
N ARG A 24 22.15 19.70 -64.63
CA ARG A 24 21.70 19.88 -65.99
C ARG A 24 20.45 20.75 -66.07
N ARG A 25 20.55 21.81 -66.88
CA ARG A 25 19.49 22.68 -67.36
C ARG A 25 18.65 21.93 -68.35
N SER A 26 17.32 22.14 -68.36
CA SER A 26 16.48 22.20 -69.57
C SER A 26 15.28 23.10 -69.28
N ASP A 27 15.20 24.17 -70.06
CA ASP A 27 14.04 25.03 -70.25
C ASP A 27 12.86 24.20 -70.76
N ASN A 28 11.67 24.46 -70.17
CA ASN A 28 10.45 24.51 -70.97
C ASN A 28 9.34 25.19 -70.17
N GLY A 29 8.87 26.31 -70.70
CA GLY A 29 7.84 27.14 -70.11
C GLY A 29 6.47 26.50 -70.08
N ALA A 30 5.78 26.61 -69.01
CA ALA A 30 4.34 26.45 -68.91
C ALA A 30 3.80 27.43 -67.80
N PRO A 31 2.58 27.95 -67.97
CA PRO A 31 2.09 29.13 -67.30
C PRO A 31 1.76 28.83 -65.82
N PHE A 32 2.15 29.77 -64.99
CA PHE A 32 1.98 29.84 -63.55
C PHE A 32 0.48 29.85 -63.16
N ARG A 33 -0.07 28.68 -62.75
CA ARG A 33 -1.38 28.62 -62.09
C ARG A 33 -1.17 28.88 -60.58
N ARG A 34 -1.74 30.00 -60.10
CA ARG A 34 -1.82 30.32 -58.67
C ARG A 34 -2.57 29.20 -57.90
N PRO A 35 -2.02 28.62 -56.84
CA PRO A 35 -2.76 27.68 -56.02
C PRO A 35 -3.82 28.45 -55.19
N ARG A 36 -5.07 27.94 -55.26
CA ARG A 36 -6.21 28.42 -54.46
C ARG A 36 -5.95 28.14 -52.96
N THR A 37 -5.57 29.17 -52.23
CA THR A 37 -5.31 29.16 -50.80
C THR A 37 -6.60 29.10 -49.95
N LYS A 38 -7.49 28.14 -50.20
CA LYS A 38 -8.69 27.94 -49.36
C LYS A 38 -8.72 26.61 -48.60
N CYS A 39 -7.71 25.73 -48.77
CA CYS A 39 -7.75 24.39 -48.17
C CYS A 39 -6.88 24.25 -46.91
N THR A 40 -5.96 25.17 -46.66
CA THR A 40 -4.98 25.06 -45.53
C THR A 40 -5.57 25.51 -44.20
N PHE A 41 -6.46 26.50 -44.21
CA PHE A 41 -7.05 27.02 -42.96
C PHE A 41 -8.05 26.04 -42.33
N LEU A 42 -8.83 25.33 -43.18
CA LEU A 42 -9.80 24.34 -42.72
C LEU A 42 -9.09 23.11 -42.11
N HIS A 43 -7.97 22.68 -42.73
CA HIS A 43 -7.16 21.56 -42.20
C HIS A 43 -6.48 21.89 -40.86
N VAL A 44 -5.97 23.10 -40.70
CA VAL A 44 -5.39 23.55 -39.42
C VAL A 44 -6.47 23.67 -38.36
N LEU A 45 -7.65 24.18 -38.69
CA LEU A 45 -8.78 24.29 -37.75
C LEU A 45 -9.28 22.90 -37.32
N ILE A 46 -9.36 21.94 -38.24
CA ILE A 46 -9.74 20.55 -37.94
C ILE A 46 -8.68 19.86 -37.08
N LEU A 47 -7.38 20.07 -37.32
CA LEU A 47 -6.30 19.51 -36.53
C LEU A 47 -6.20 20.14 -35.12
N VAL A 48 -6.47 21.44 -35.04
CA VAL A 48 -6.52 22.13 -33.74
C VAL A 48 -7.75 21.68 -32.95
N HIS A 49 -8.91 21.57 -33.60
CA HIS A 49 -10.14 21.07 -32.97
C HIS A 49 -9.99 19.61 -32.54
N ALA A 50 -9.39 18.74 -33.37
CA ALA A 50 -9.12 17.35 -33.03
C ALA A 50 -8.11 17.20 -31.88
N ARG A 51 -7.09 18.07 -31.77
CA ARG A 51 -6.15 18.10 -30.66
C ARG A 51 -6.77 18.67 -29.38
N TYR A 52 -7.68 19.62 -29.50
CA TYR A 52 -8.41 20.18 -28.35
C TYR A 52 -9.43 19.20 -27.79
N THR A 53 -10.18 18.51 -28.66
CA THR A 53 -11.12 17.43 -28.24
C THR A 53 -10.41 16.21 -27.70
N ALA A 54 -9.22 15.84 -28.22
CA ALA A 54 -8.40 14.77 -27.67
C ALA A 54 -7.91 15.10 -26.25
N ARG A 55 -7.43 16.34 -25.98
CA ARG A 55 -7.03 16.78 -24.63
C ARG A 55 -8.21 16.89 -23.66
N MET A 56 -9.38 17.30 -24.09
CA MET A 56 -10.59 17.28 -23.25
C MET A 56 -11.05 15.85 -22.96
N ASN A 57 -10.94 14.91 -23.91
CA ASN A 57 -11.26 13.50 -23.67
C ASN A 57 -10.29 12.82 -22.69
N ASP A 58 -9.04 13.25 -22.59
CA ASP A 58 -8.09 12.73 -21.61
C ASP A 58 -8.33 13.27 -20.18
N ALA A 59 -8.87 14.48 -20.06
CA ALA A 59 -9.20 15.06 -18.74
C ALA A 59 -10.48 14.44 -18.12
N ILE A 60 -11.48 14.11 -18.93
CA ILE A 60 -12.75 13.51 -18.49
C ILE A 60 -12.55 12.11 -17.86
N PRO A 61 -11.72 11.19 -18.40
CA PRO A 61 -11.45 9.90 -17.76
C PRO A 61 -10.76 10.01 -16.41
N LEU A 62 -9.83 10.96 -16.23
CA LEU A 62 -9.16 11.18 -14.94
C LEU A 62 -10.14 11.69 -13.88
N ALA A 63 -10.90 12.73 -14.18
CA ALA A 63 -11.91 13.28 -13.28
C ALA A 63 -12.97 12.23 -12.89
N ARG A 64 -13.41 11.39 -13.83
CA ARG A 64 -14.32 10.27 -13.58
C ARG A 64 -13.70 9.23 -12.67
N ARG A 65 -12.44 8.85 -12.91
CA ARG A 65 -11.71 7.89 -12.09
C ARG A 65 -11.55 8.41 -10.67
N ASP A 66 -11.26 9.71 -10.49
CA ASP A 66 -11.15 10.33 -9.18
C ASP A 66 -12.50 10.37 -8.43
N ALA A 67 -13.60 10.63 -9.13
CA ALA A 67 -14.94 10.57 -8.55
C ALA A 67 -15.31 9.14 -8.09
N ILE A 68 -15.00 8.12 -8.91
CA ILE A 68 -15.20 6.71 -8.54
C ILE A 68 -14.33 6.34 -7.34
N ALA A 69 -13.07 6.76 -7.34
CA ALA A 69 -12.13 6.52 -6.26
C ALA A 69 -12.57 7.18 -4.95
N GLY A 70 -13.13 8.40 -5.01
CA GLY A 70 -13.70 9.09 -3.86
C GLY A 70 -14.84 8.31 -3.20
N ARG A 71 -15.76 7.74 -4.00
CA ARG A 71 -16.85 6.87 -3.47
C ARG A 71 -16.32 5.62 -2.80
N LEU A 72 -15.36 4.97 -3.45
CA LEU A 72 -14.71 3.78 -2.90
C LEU A 72 -13.96 4.10 -1.60
N ALA A 73 -13.30 5.27 -1.52
CA ALA A 73 -12.63 5.72 -0.29
C ALA A 73 -13.61 5.99 0.86
N LEU A 74 -14.85 6.41 0.55
CA LEU A 74 -15.94 6.56 1.51
C LEU A 74 -16.62 5.23 1.89
N GLY A 75 -16.07 4.10 1.47
CA GLY A 75 -16.61 2.78 1.79
C GLY A 75 -17.82 2.36 0.94
N GLN A 76 -18.15 3.09 -0.12
CA GLN A 76 -19.32 2.81 -0.97
C GLN A 76 -18.98 1.80 -2.08
N PRO A 77 -19.67 0.65 -2.17
CA PRO A 77 -19.58 -0.25 -3.30
C PRO A 77 -20.05 0.43 -4.59
N VAL A 78 -19.43 0.12 -5.73
CA VAL A 78 -19.82 0.67 -7.01
C VAL A 78 -20.16 -0.42 -8.02
N GLN A 79 -21.20 -0.20 -8.82
CA GLN A 79 -21.62 -1.09 -9.91
C GLN A 79 -21.25 -0.47 -11.26
N ALA A 80 -20.67 -1.26 -12.16
CA ALA A 80 -20.20 -0.77 -13.45
C ALA A 80 -21.35 -0.24 -14.33
N ALA A 81 -22.50 -0.91 -14.34
CA ALA A 81 -23.67 -0.48 -15.08
C ALA A 81 -24.24 0.88 -14.56
N ALA A 82 -24.33 1.05 -13.23
CA ALA A 82 -24.79 2.29 -12.62
C ALA A 82 -23.85 3.47 -12.94
N LEU A 83 -22.54 3.26 -12.82
CA LEU A 83 -21.53 4.27 -13.15
C LEU A 83 -21.53 4.59 -14.67
N ALA A 84 -21.74 3.59 -15.54
CA ALA A 84 -21.82 3.80 -16.99
C ALA A 84 -23.00 4.71 -17.36
N ALA A 85 -24.16 4.48 -16.73
CA ALA A 85 -25.33 5.33 -16.91
C ALA A 85 -25.12 6.75 -16.38
N GLU A 86 -24.53 6.89 -15.19
CA GLU A 86 -24.29 8.18 -14.54
C GLU A 86 -23.29 9.05 -15.31
N PHE A 87 -22.16 8.45 -15.74
CA PHE A 87 -21.11 9.17 -16.46
C PHE A 87 -21.32 9.21 -17.99
N HIS A 88 -22.42 8.67 -18.48
CA HIS A 88 -22.76 8.59 -19.92
C HIS A 88 -21.65 7.97 -20.77
N VAL A 89 -21.07 6.87 -20.30
CA VAL A 89 -20.00 6.13 -20.99
C VAL A 89 -20.36 4.64 -21.09
N SER A 90 -19.60 3.89 -21.91
CA SER A 90 -19.78 2.44 -21.98
C SER A 90 -19.33 1.74 -20.68
N GLU A 91 -19.95 0.60 -20.33
CA GLU A 91 -19.48 -0.22 -19.22
C GLU A 91 -18.01 -0.65 -19.36
N ASP A 92 -17.53 -0.83 -20.60
CA ASP A 92 -16.12 -1.18 -20.84
C ASP A 92 -15.15 -0.05 -20.48
N ALA A 93 -15.58 1.21 -20.59
CA ALA A 93 -14.81 2.35 -20.09
C ALA A 93 -14.72 2.29 -18.57
N ILE A 94 -15.84 2.07 -17.89
CA ILE A 94 -15.87 1.90 -16.42
C ILE A 94 -15.04 0.68 -15.98
N ARG A 95 -15.15 -0.45 -16.68
CA ARG A 95 -14.34 -1.65 -16.36
C ARG A 95 -12.83 -1.40 -16.52
N ARG A 96 -12.42 -0.53 -17.46
CA ARG A 96 -11.01 -0.10 -17.58
C ARG A 96 -10.59 0.77 -16.41
N ASP A 97 -11.42 1.73 -15.99
CA ASP A 97 -11.15 2.59 -14.83
C ASP A 97 -11.05 1.77 -13.55
N LEU A 98 -11.99 0.84 -13.33
CA LEU A 98 -11.96 -0.06 -12.16
C LEU A 98 -10.73 -1.01 -12.17
N ARG A 99 -10.24 -1.41 -13.37
CA ARG A 99 -8.98 -2.16 -13.48
C ARG A 99 -7.79 -1.32 -13.06
N ALA A 100 -7.72 -0.08 -13.49
CA ALA A 100 -6.66 0.83 -13.11
C ALA A 100 -6.67 1.10 -11.59
N LEU A 101 -7.84 1.43 -11.02
CA LEU A 101 -7.99 1.63 -9.58
C LEU A 101 -7.64 0.38 -8.75
N ALA A 102 -7.94 -0.81 -9.26
CA ALA A 102 -7.56 -2.05 -8.60
C ALA A 102 -6.04 -2.31 -8.67
N ALA A 103 -5.41 -1.98 -9.80
CA ALA A 103 -3.94 -2.04 -9.94
C ALA A 103 -3.23 -1.05 -9.00
N GLU A 104 -3.86 0.10 -8.73
CA GLU A 104 -3.41 1.10 -7.74
C GLU A 104 -3.75 0.68 -6.29
N GLY A 105 -4.39 -0.47 -6.07
CA GLY A 105 -4.81 -0.93 -4.74
C GLY A 105 -5.98 -0.14 -4.13
N ARG A 106 -6.70 0.67 -4.90
CA ARG A 106 -7.78 1.56 -4.44
C ARG A 106 -9.17 0.92 -4.43
N CYS A 107 -9.32 -0.26 -5.03
CA CYS A 107 -10.55 -1.04 -4.97
C CYS A 107 -10.29 -2.54 -5.18
N ARG A 108 -11.22 -3.38 -4.73
CA ARG A 108 -11.26 -4.82 -5.04
C ARG A 108 -12.33 -5.07 -6.10
N ARG A 109 -11.94 -5.55 -7.27
CA ARG A 109 -12.88 -5.88 -8.33
C ARG A 109 -13.74 -7.09 -7.96
N VAL A 110 -15.02 -7.01 -8.29
CA VAL A 110 -15.98 -8.10 -8.23
C VAL A 110 -16.74 -8.18 -9.56
N TYR A 111 -17.52 -9.25 -9.74
CA TYR A 111 -18.39 -9.34 -10.91
C TYR A 111 -19.38 -8.18 -10.93
N GLY A 112 -19.42 -7.44 -12.03
CA GLY A 112 -20.33 -6.28 -12.20
C GLY A 112 -19.89 -4.97 -11.53
N GLY A 113 -18.71 -4.90 -10.85
CA GLY A 113 -18.30 -3.65 -10.20
C GLY A 113 -17.02 -3.71 -9.39
N ALA A 114 -16.96 -2.88 -8.35
CA ALA A 114 -15.87 -2.90 -7.38
C ALA A 114 -16.38 -2.62 -5.96
N LEU A 115 -15.70 -3.22 -5.01
CA LEU A 115 -15.86 -2.98 -3.58
C LEU A 115 -14.75 -2.03 -3.09
N PRO A 116 -15.03 -1.21 -2.08
CA PRO A 116 -14.01 -0.49 -1.36
C PRO A 116 -12.90 -1.43 -0.90
N VAL A 117 -11.67 -0.98 -1.00
CA VAL A 117 -10.59 -1.59 -0.24
C VAL A 117 -10.62 -0.87 1.10
N THR A 118 -10.96 -1.58 2.17
CA THR A 118 -10.72 -1.07 3.51
C THR A 118 -9.22 -0.74 3.60
N PRO A 119 -8.79 0.36 4.22
CA PRO A 119 -7.36 0.68 4.37
C PRO A 119 -6.52 -0.51 4.88
N ALA A 120 -7.15 -1.40 5.63
CA ALA A 120 -6.58 -2.66 6.10
C ALA A 120 -6.33 -3.73 5.00
N CYS A 121 -6.96 -3.60 3.82
CA CYS A 121 -6.76 -4.51 2.67
C CYS A 121 -5.83 -3.92 1.59
N ALA A 122 -5.40 -2.66 1.75
CA ALA A 122 -4.45 -2.06 0.82
C ALA A 122 -3.08 -2.75 0.96
N PRO A 123 -2.32 -2.93 -0.13
CA PRO A 123 -0.94 -3.44 -0.07
C PRO A 123 -0.08 -2.62 0.90
N MET A 124 0.93 -3.25 1.51
CA MET A 124 1.79 -2.61 2.51
C MET A 124 2.35 -1.27 2.02
N ALA A 125 2.85 -1.19 0.80
CA ALA A 125 3.38 0.04 0.20
C ALA A 125 2.39 1.21 0.21
N ALA A 126 1.10 0.95 -0.05
CA ALA A 126 0.06 1.99 0.00
C ALA A 126 -0.33 2.37 1.43
N ARG A 127 -0.05 1.49 2.42
CA ARG A 127 -0.36 1.74 3.83
C ARG A 127 0.71 2.53 4.56
N ILE A 128 1.96 2.51 4.11
CA ILE A 128 3.08 3.16 4.82
C ILE A 128 2.80 4.65 5.02
N ASP A 129 2.48 5.38 3.96
CA ASP A 129 2.29 6.84 4.01
C ASP A 129 0.89 7.25 4.49
N ALA A 130 -0.09 6.32 4.46
CA ALA A 130 -1.44 6.63 4.89
C ALA A 130 -1.52 6.84 6.41
N ALA A 131 -2.11 7.96 6.86
CA ALA A 131 -2.33 8.30 8.27
C ALA A 131 -1.03 8.25 9.12
N ARG A 132 0.09 8.75 8.58
CA ARG A 132 1.43 8.65 9.18
C ARG A 132 1.46 9.20 10.61
N GLU A 133 0.92 10.38 10.85
CA GLU A 133 0.91 11.03 12.16
C GLU A 133 0.12 10.22 13.21
N ARG A 134 -1.04 9.67 12.82
CA ARG A 134 -1.87 8.83 13.69
C ARG A 134 -1.14 7.55 14.08
N LYS A 135 -0.46 6.90 13.14
CA LYS A 135 0.36 5.72 13.41
C LYS A 135 1.57 6.03 14.27
N ALA A 136 2.21 7.17 14.05
CA ALA A 136 3.31 7.66 14.88
C ALA A 136 2.87 7.87 16.35
N ALA A 137 1.66 8.41 16.57
CA ALA A 137 1.10 8.59 17.91
C ALA A 137 0.85 7.23 18.60
N LEU A 138 0.26 6.26 17.89
CA LEU A 138 0.08 4.89 18.36
C LEU A 138 1.42 4.22 18.68
N ALA A 139 2.38 4.34 17.78
CA ALA A 139 3.72 3.75 17.90
C ALA A 139 4.47 4.31 19.15
N ARG A 140 4.48 5.63 19.31
CA ARG A 140 5.09 6.30 20.46
C ARG A 140 4.48 5.84 21.79
N THR A 141 3.16 5.70 21.82
CA THR A 141 2.45 5.22 23.02
C THR A 141 2.74 3.75 23.27
N ALA A 142 2.81 2.92 22.23
CA ALA A 142 3.17 1.50 22.37
C ALA A 142 4.62 1.32 22.84
N ALA A 143 5.54 2.16 22.37
CA ALA A 143 6.95 2.12 22.78
C ALA A 143 7.14 2.34 24.28
N SER A 144 6.27 3.11 24.96
CA SER A 144 6.33 3.30 26.42
C SER A 144 6.07 2.03 27.24
N ARG A 145 5.65 0.95 26.58
CA ARG A 145 5.43 -0.36 27.22
C ARG A 145 6.63 -1.30 27.12
N ILE A 146 7.68 -0.90 26.40
CA ILE A 146 8.87 -1.71 26.15
C ILE A 146 9.81 -1.62 27.34
N GLU A 147 10.33 -2.78 27.74
CA GLU A 147 11.28 -2.92 28.81
C GLU A 147 12.68 -3.31 28.28
N ARG A 148 13.74 -3.00 29.00
CA ARG A 148 15.10 -3.33 28.59
C ARG A 148 15.30 -4.84 28.50
N GLY A 149 15.99 -5.31 27.45
CA GLY A 149 16.37 -6.71 27.26
C GLY A 149 15.26 -7.58 26.66
N GLU A 150 14.09 -7.00 26.32
CA GLU A 150 12.98 -7.78 25.76
C GLU A 150 13.29 -8.29 24.33
N LEU A 151 12.82 -9.51 24.04
CA LEU A 151 12.61 -10.00 22.70
C LEU A 151 11.23 -9.53 22.21
N LEU A 152 11.23 -8.57 21.31
CA LEU A 152 10.00 -8.02 20.72
C LEU A 152 9.68 -8.70 19.39
N PHE A 153 8.41 -9.00 19.15
CA PHE A 153 7.93 -9.35 17.82
C PHE A 153 7.18 -8.18 17.20
N LEU A 154 7.63 -7.70 16.06
CA LEU A 154 6.95 -6.67 15.27
C LEU A 154 6.30 -7.31 14.04
N ASP A 155 4.97 -7.46 14.08
CA ASP A 155 4.20 -8.04 13.00
C ASP A 155 4.14 -7.13 11.78
N SER A 156 4.05 -7.72 10.59
CA SER A 156 4.00 -6.97 9.33
C SER A 156 2.82 -5.99 9.30
N GLY A 157 3.13 -4.71 9.29
CA GLY A 157 2.14 -3.64 9.28
C GLY A 157 2.77 -2.26 9.36
N SER A 158 2.12 -1.29 8.72
CA SER A 158 2.64 0.08 8.66
C SER A 158 2.66 0.80 10.02
N THR A 159 1.84 0.38 10.99
CA THR A 159 1.88 0.91 12.36
C THR A 159 3.04 0.30 13.15
N ALA A 160 3.30 -1.00 12.99
CA ALA A 160 4.47 -1.65 13.59
C ALA A 160 5.78 -1.17 12.94
N LEU A 161 5.78 -0.84 11.65
CA LEU A 161 6.91 -0.19 11.00
C LEU A 161 7.21 1.18 11.65
N ALA A 162 6.17 1.99 11.90
CA ALA A 162 6.34 3.27 12.59
C ALA A 162 6.90 3.10 14.03
N LEU A 163 6.66 1.96 14.69
CA LEU A 163 7.18 1.71 16.03
C LEU A 163 8.71 1.67 16.07
N VAL A 164 9.37 1.24 14.99
CA VAL A 164 10.84 1.16 14.93
C VAL A 164 11.51 2.52 15.19
N GLU A 165 10.88 3.63 14.80
CA GLU A 165 11.38 4.99 15.04
C GLU A 165 11.32 5.40 16.53
N TYR A 166 10.52 4.72 17.34
CA TYR A 166 10.28 5.05 18.75
C TYR A 166 10.81 3.98 19.73
N LEU A 167 11.47 2.94 19.21
CA LEU A 167 12.12 1.95 20.08
C LEU A 167 13.19 2.64 20.94
N PRO A 168 13.23 2.37 22.26
CA PRO A 168 14.25 2.94 23.15
C PRO A 168 15.65 2.59 22.64
N GLU A 169 16.56 3.58 22.77
CA GLU A 169 17.96 3.41 22.40
C GLU A 169 18.72 2.68 23.51
N ASP A 170 19.76 1.93 23.15
CA ASP A 170 20.65 1.21 24.06
C ASP A 170 19.91 0.33 25.10
N ALA A 171 18.73 -0.17 24.74
CA ALA A 171 17.89 -0.97 25.62
C ALA A 171 18.11 -2.49 25.48
N GLU A 172 19.16 -2.92 24.77
CA GLU A 172 19.51 -4.34 24.55
C GLU A 172 18.37 -5.16 23.96
N LEU A 173 17.59 -4.55 23.06
CA LEU A 173 16.43 -5.17 22.45
C LEU A 173 16.83 -6.13 21.32
N THR A 174 16.11 -7.25 21.26
CA THR A 174 16.11 -8.13 20.09
C THR A 174 14.75 -8.00 19.39
N ILE A 175 14.78 -7.68 18.10
CA ILE A 175 13.57 -7.52 17.29
C ILE A 175 13.40 -8.73 16.37
N ALA A 176 12.32 -9.45 16.54
CA ALA A 176 11.86 -10.46 15.59
C ALA A 176 10.76 -9.88 14.69
N THR A 177 10.82 -10.15 13.39
CA THR A 177 9.79 -9.69 12.46
C THR A 177 9.67 -10.60 11.24
N ASN A 178 8.47 -10.71 10.68
CA ASN A 178 8.20 -11.33 9.40
C ASN A 178 8.16 -10.32 8.23
N SER A 179 8.34 -9.03 8.51
CA SER A 179 8.22 -7.93 7.53
C SER A 179 9.57 -7.51 6.97
N ILE A 180 9.66 -7.43 5.64
CA ILE A 180 10.87 -6.93 4.94
C ILE A 180 11.12 -5.46 5.29
N ASP A 181 10.07 -4.63 5.31
CA ASP A 181 10.20 -3.19 5.57
C ASP A 181 10.67 -2.92 7.01
N ILE A 182 10.14 -3.68 7.99
CA ILE A 182 10.56 -3.58 9.39
C ILE A 182 11.99 -4.06 9.54
N ALA A 183 12.36 -5.20 8.95
CA ALA A 183 13.74 -5.70 9.00
C ALA A 183 14.72 -4.68 8.42
N ALA A 184 14.39 -4.08 7.27
CA ALA A 184 15.20 -3.03 6.65
C ALA A 184 15.31 -1.77 7.55
N ALA A 185 14.26 -1.42 8.29
CA ALA A 185 14.27 -0.31 9.23
C ALA A 185 15.15 -0.62 10.46
N VAL A 186 15.02 -1.82 11.03
CA VAL A 186 15.82 -2.27 12.19
C VAL A 186 17.32 -2.34 11.85
N LEU A 187 17.67 -2.84 10.66
CA LEU A 187 19.08 -2.93 10.23
C LEU A 187 19.79 -1.58 10.09
N ARG A 188 19.04 -0.47 10.03
CA ARG A 188 19.64 0.88 10.06
C ARG A 188 20.00 1.35 11.48
N ARG A 189 19.60 0.62 12.50
CA ARG A 189 19.86 0.87 13.91
C ARG A 189 20.95 -0.09 14.41
N ALA A 190 22.10 0.45 14.84
CA ALA A 190 23.22 -0.35 15.29
C ALA A 190 23.05 -0.95 16.72
N ASP A 191 22.11 -0.42 17.49
CA ASP A 191 21.79 -0.79 18.85
C ASP A 191 20.76 -1.94 18.98
N LEU A 192 20.21 -2.41 17.84
CA LEU A 192 19.19 -3.45 17.82
C LEU A 192 19.72 -4.76 17.21
N SER A 193 19.37 -5.88 17.83
CA SER A 193 19.52 -7.22 17.22
C SER A 193 18.30 -7.58 16.41
N LEU A 194 18.46 -8.26 15.25
CA LEU A 194 17.39 -8.64 14.35
C LEU A 194 17.29 -10.16 14.18
N ILE A 195 16.09 -10.67 14.31
CA ILE A 195 15.70 -12.03 13.90
C ILE A 195 14.65 -11.90 12.78
N MET A 196 15.04 -12.26 11.55
CA MET A 196 14.10 -12.26 10.42
C MET A 196 13.38 -13.60 10.31
N ILE A 197 12.06 -13.61 10.41
CA ILE A 197 11.22 -14.78 10.13
C ILE A 197 11.04 -14.87 8.63
N GLY A 198 11.72 -15.84 8.03
CA GLY A 198 11.70 -16.08 6.58
C GLY A 198 10.48 -16.88 6.12
N GLY A 199 10.38 -17.04 4.81
CA GLY A 199 9.33 -17.79 4.13
C GLY A 199 8.96 -17.12 2.79
N ALA A 200 7.84 -17.53 2.20
CA ALA A 200 7.28 -16.86 1.03
C ALA A 200 6.61 -15.54 1.42
N VAL A 201 6.98 -14.47 0.72
CA VAL A 201 6.45 -13.13 0.98
C VAL A 201 5.06 -12.99 0.37
N ASP A 202 4.06 -12.70 1.20
CA ASP A 202 2.75 -12.24 0.75
C ASP A 202 2.80 -10.71 0.51
N GLN A 203 2.61 -10.29 -0.74
CA GLN A 203 2.68 -8.89 -1.13
C GLN A 203 1.58 -8.02 -0.52
N ALA A 204 0.40 -8.58 -0.26
CA ALA A 204 -0.70 -7.85 0.37
C ALA A 204 -0.42 -7.58 1.85
N VAL A 205 0.17 -8.55 2.54
CA VAL A 205 0.59 -8.44 3.95
C VAL A 205 1.87 -7.62 4.07
N GLY A 206 2.83 -7.79 3.16
CA GLY A 206 4.16 -7.20 3.19
C GLY A 206 5.14 -8.00 4.07
N GLY A 207 4.89 -9.32 4.20
CA GLY A 207 5.71 -10.20 5.05
C GLY A 207 5.47 -11.68 4.81
N CYS A 208 6.24 -12.52 5.49
CA CYS A 208 6.15 -13.97 5.41
C CYS A 208 5.09 -14.48 6.39
N VAL A 209 4.07 -15.17 5.89
CA VAL A 209 2.95 -15.71 6.70
C VAL A 209 2.61 -17.15 6.35
N ASP A 210 3.50 -17.84 5.65
CA ASP A 210 3.34 -19.24 5.25
C ASP A 210 3.57 -20.22 6.43
N ALA A 211 3.41 -21.51 6.16
CA ALA A 211 3.55 -22.52 7.19
C ALA A 211 4.95 -22.56 7.82
N SER A 212 6.00 -22.23 7.07
CA SER A 212 7.37 -22.18 7.59
C SER A 212 7.57 -21.02 8.55
N ALA A 213 7.00 -19.85 8.23
CA ALA A 213 6.99 -18.69 9.12
C ALA A 213 6.22 -19.00 10.42
N VAL A 214 5.04 -19.63 10.33
CA VAL A 214 4.25 -20.07 11.50
C VAL A 214 5.05 -21.00 12.40
N GLN A 215 5.72 -22.02 11.82
CA GLN A 215 6.55 -22.97 12.58
C GLN A 215 7.74 -22.28 13.25
N SER A 216 8.33 -21.30 12.59
CA SER A 216 9.46 -20.55 13.17
C SER A 216 9.04 -19.75 14.41
N VAL A 217 7.93 -19.00 14.31
CA VAL A 217 7.38 -18.23 15.43
C VAL A 217 6.92 -19.14 16.58
N ALA A 218 6.28 -20.25 16.30
CA ALA A 218 5.78 -21.18 17.32
C ALA A 218 6.89 -21.79 18.23
N ARG A 219 8.15 -21.64 17.86
CA ARG A 219 9.32 -22.09 18.62
C ARG A 219 10.02 -20.96 19.37
N MET A 220 9.47 -19.76 19.37
CA MET A 220 10.04 -18.59 20.04
C MET A 220 9.41 -18.38 21.42
N ASN A 221 10.16 -17.79 22.31
CA ASN A 221 9.65 -17.25 23.56
C ASN A 221 9.72 -15.71 23.44
N ILE A 222 8.62 -15.11 23.00
CA ILE A 222 8.53 -13.67 22.75
C ILE A 222 8.06 -12.98 24.02
N ASP A 223 8.81 -11.98 24.50
CA ASP A 223 8.41 -11.23 25.69
C ASP A 223 7.20 -10.33 25.38
N ARG A 224 7.21 -9.68 24.21
CA ARG A 224 6.13 -8.80 23.80
C ARG A 224 5.91 -8.81 22.29
N GLY A 225 4.70 -9.20 21.86
CA GLY A 225 4.26 -9.15 20.48
C GLY A 225 3.48 -7.86 20.18
N PHE A 226 3.87 -7.12 19.14
CA PHE A 226 3.14 -5.97 18.62
C PHE A 226 2.46 -6.33 17.32
N LEU A 227 1.12 -6.36 17.32
CA LEU A 227 0.32 -6.72 16.18
C LEU A 227 -0.46 -5.52 15.61
N GLY A 228 -0.51 -5.42 14.30
CA GLY A 228 -1.43 -4.50 13.64
C GLY A 228 -2.84 -5.08 13.53
N ALA A 229 -3.86 -4.27 13.80
CA ALA A 229 -5.23 -4.66 13.57
C ALA A 229 -5.61 -4.56 12.09
N CYS A 230 -6.20 -5.63 11.52
CA CYS A 230 -6.93 -5.55 10.25
C CYS A 230 -8.41 -5.21 10.50
N ALA A 231 -9.02 -5.84 11.50
CA ALA A 231 -10.35 -5.54 12.02
C ALA A 231 -10.36 -5.83 13.53
N LEU A 232 -11.03 -4.98 14.28
CA LEU A 232 -11.17 -5.09 15.72
C LEU A 232 -12.65 -4.89 16.11
N SER A 233 -13.18 -5.74 16.97
CA SER A 233 -14.59 -5.65 17.37
C SER A 233 -14.79 -6.14 18.80
N PRO A 234 -15.63 -5.48 19.60
CA PRO A 234 -15.96 -5.94 20.96
C PRO A 234 -16.47 -7.39 21.01
N GLN A 235 -17.26 -7.80 20.00
CA GLN A 235 -17.90 -9.13 19.99
C GLN A 235 -17.02 -10.23 19.38
N ARG A 236 -16.06 -9.87 18.54
CA ARG A 236 -15.30 -10.85 17.72
C ARG A 236 -13.79 -10.80 17.97
N GLY A 237 -13.32 -9.83 18.74
CA GLY A 237 -11.89 -9.62 18.98
C GLY A 237 -11.15 -9.13 17.74
N LEU A 238 -9.88 -9.49 17.66
CA LEU A 238 -8.98 -9.20 16.55
C LEU A 238 -9.21 -10.20 15.40
N ALA A 239 -9.28 -9.69 14.17
CA ALA A 239 -9.47 -10.52 12.98
C ALA A 239 -8.62 -10.02 11.80
N ALA A 240 -8.35 -10.91 10.83
CA ALA A 240 -7.59 -10.64 9.60
C ALA A 240 -8.36 -11.06 8.36
N PHE A 241 -8.02 -10.46 7.20
CA PHE A 241 -8.68 -10.74 5.92
C PHE A 241 -8.20 -12.04 5.28
N GLY A 242 -6.91 -12.36 5.41
CA GLY A 242 -6.30 -13.59 4.89
C GLY A 242 -6.22 -14.69 5.94
N LEU A 243 -6.50 -15.95 5.55
CA LEU A 243 -6.37 -17.09 6.46
C LEU A 243 -4.92 -17.29 6.88
N ALA A 244 -3.95 -17.16 5.97
CA ALA A 244 -2.52 -17.31 6.28
C ALA A 244 -2.07 -16.26 7.29
N ASP A 245 -2.43 -14.97 7.07
CA ASP A 245 -2.15 -13.87 7.99
C ASP A 245 -2.77 -14.10 9.38
N ALA A 246 -4.05 -14.53 9.43
CA ALA A 246 -4.71 -14.86 10.70
C ALA A 246 -4.03 -16.02 11.43
N THR A 247 -3.60 -17.06 10.70
CA THR A 247 -2.92 -18.21 11.28
C THR A 247 -1.55 -17.81 11.83
N PHE A 248 -0.81 -17.00 11.09
CA PHE A 248 0.47 -16.46 11.54
C PHE A 248 0.32 -15.59 12.80
N LYS A 249 -0.60 -14.63 12.79
CA LYS A 249 -0.87 -13.77 13.96
C LYS A 249 -1.29 -14.57 15.21
N ARG A 250 -2.09 -15.63 15.04
CA ARG A 250 -2.41 -16.54 16.17
C ARG A 250 -1.15 -17.19 16.76
N ALA A 251 -0.22 -17.60 15.89
CA ALA A 251 1.05 -18.16 16.37
C ALA A 251 1.89 -17.12 17.12
N VAL A 252 1.89 -15.87 16.65
CA VAL A 252 2.56 -14.77 17.38
C VAL A 252 1.92 -14.54 18.75
N VAL A 253 0.59 -14.47 18.84
CA VAL A 253 -0.12 -14.30 20.13
C VAL A 253 0.21 -15.44 21.07
N ALA A 254 0.15 -16.69 20.60
CA ALA A 254 0.44 -17.86 21.41
C ALA A 254 1.90 -17.98 21.88
N ALA A 255 2.85 -17.41 21.10
CA ALA A 255 4.28 -17.43 21.42
C ALA A 255 4.73 -16.23 22.27
N SER A 256 3.85 -15.26 22.50
CA SER A 256 4.15 -14.01 23.21
C SER A 256 3.66 -14.06 24.66
N ALA A 257 4.53 -13.68 25.60
CA ALA A 257 4.14 -13.52 27.00
C ALA A 257 3.18 -12.34 27.20
N ARG A 258 3.30 -11.31 26.37
CA ARG A 258 2.40 -10.14 26.32
C ARG A 258 2.10 -9.78 24.87
N CYS A 259 0.83 -9.46 24.59
CA CYS A 259 0.35 -9.09 23.26
C CYS A 259 -0.21 -7.67 23.26
N VAL A 260 0.35 -6.80 22.44
CA VAL A 260 -0.10 -5.41 22.26
C VAL A 260 -0.63 -5.24 20.85
N VAL A 261 -1.88 -4.80 20.72
CA VAL A 261 -2.50 -4.52 19.43
C VAL A 261 -2.54 -3.01 19.16
N LEU A 262 -2.12 -2.61 17.98
CA LEU A 262 -2.13 -1.22 17.51
C LEU A 262 -3.30 -1.04 16.54
N ALA A 263 -4.29 -0.22 16.87
CA ALA A 263 -5.50 -0.06 16.09
C ALA A 263 -5.83 1.41 15.82
N THR A 264 -5.86 1.78 14.53
CA THR A 264 -6.48 3.03 14.09
C THR A 264 -8.02 2.89 14.11
N THR A 265 -8.74 3.98 14.28
CA THR A 265 -10.21 3.99 14.47
C THR A 265 -10.97 3.29 13.33
N ASP A 266 -10.47 3.39 12.09
CA ASP A 266 -11.06 2.71 10.92
C ASP A 266 -11.09 1.17 11.04
N LYS A 267 -10.29 0.58 11.94
CA LYS A 267 -10.26 -0.87 12.16
C LYS A 267 -11.46 -1.38 12.96
N LEU A 268 -12.10 -0.51 13.74
CA LEU A 268 -13.31 -0.87 14.48
C LEU A 268 -14.54 -0.99 13.56
N ALA A 269 -14.57 -0.22 12.47
CA ALA A 269 -15.62 -0.33 11.45
C ALA A 269 -15.38 -1.49 10.45
N ALA A 270 -14.18 -2.07 10.44
CA ALA A 270 -13.80 -3.12 9.52
C ALA A 270 -14.34 -4.48 9.96
N ARG A 271 -14.67 -5.34 8.98
CA ARG A 271 -15.06 -6.74 9.23
C ARG A 271 -14.13 -7.66 8.46
N ALA A 272 -13.51 -8.59 9.17
CA ALA A 272 -12.62 -9.60 8.60
C ALA A 272 -13.12 -11.01 8.94
N PRO A 273 -12.97 -12.01 8.03
CA PRO A 273 -13.57 -13.32 8.19
C PRO A 273 -12.79 -14.24 9.14
N HIS A 274 -11.49 -14.00 9.34
CA HIS A 274 -10.63 -14.93 10.07
C HIS A 274 -10.25 -14.36 11.43
N ARG A 275 -10.75 -14.98 12.53
CA ARG A 275 -10.40 -14.60 13.89
C ARG A 275 -8.91 -14.83 14.15
N VAL A 276 -8.28 -13.87 14.81
CA VAL A 276 -6.91 -13.95 15.31
C VAL A 276 -6.90 -14.25 16.81
N ALA A 277 -7.50 -13.38 17.63
CA ALA A 277 -7.53 -13.48 19.06
C ALA A 277 -8.85 -12.92 19.62
N ALA A 278 -9.30 -13.43 20.76
CA ALA A 278 -10.33 -12.78 21.57
C ALA A 278 -9.71 -11.58 22.32
N LEU A 279 -10.53 -10.71 22.88
CA LEU A 279 -10.03 -9.49 23.53
C LEU A 279 -9.28 -9.79 24.84
N ASP A 280 -9.66 -10.86 25.53
CA ASP A 280 -9.04 -11.36 26.75
C ASP A 280 -7.68 -12.07 26.51
N GLU A 281 -7.38 -12.41 25.25
CA GLU A 281 -6.04 -12.90 24.85
C GLU A 281 -5.07 -11.76 24.52
N ILE A 282 -5.51 -10.48 24.62
CA ILE A 282 -4.74 -9.28 24.29
C ILE A 282 -4.50 -8.47 25.56
N ASP A 283 -3.23 -8.29 25.95
CA ASP A 283 -2.89 -7.57 27.17
C ASP A 283 -3.18 -6.07 27.09
N CYS A 284 -3.02 -5.48 25.90
CA CYS A 284 -3.25 -4.06 25.71
C CYS A 284 -3.62 -3.74 24.26
N ILE A 285 -4.63 -2.89 24.07
CA ILE A 285 -4.98 -2.32 22.78
C ILE A 285 -4.67 -0.83 22.80
N VAL A 286 -3.71 -0.41 21.98
CA VAL A 286 -3.38 1.00 21.80
C VAL A 286 -4.29 1.55 20.70
N VAL A 287 -5.10 2.55 21.06
CA VAL A 287 -6.08 3.18 20.18
C VAL A 287 -5.78 4.67 19.99
N GLU A 288 -6.34 5.29 18.99
CA GLU A 288 -6.21 6.73 18.77
C GLU A 288 -6.85 7.54 19.90
N HIS A 289 -6.30 8.75 20.17
CA HIS A 289 -6.77 9.64 21.24
C HIS A 289 -8.23 10.08 21.05
N ASP A 290 -8.66 10.21 19.80
CA ASP A 290 -9.99 10.66 19.39
C ASP A 290 -10.98 9.53 19.14
N LEU A 291 -10.65 8.28 19.55
CA LEU A 291 -11.60 7.16 19.50
C LEU A 291 -12.89 7.53 20.23
N PRO A 292 -14.08 7.38 19.60
CA PRO A 292 -15.36 7.66 20.24
C PRO A 292 -15.50 6.98 21.60
N ARG A 293 -16.09 7.71 22.57
CA ARG A 293 -16.25 7.19 23.95
C ARG A 293 -17.08 5.90 24.00
N GLU A 294 -18.07 5.79 23.15
CA GLU A 294 -18.91 4.61 23.00
C GLU A 294 -18.13 3.37 22.57
N ASP A 295 -17.27 3.51 21.54
CA ASP A 295 -16.41 2.43 21.05
C ASP A 295 -15.40 2.00 22.13
N ARG A 296 -14.80 2.97 22.82
CA ARG A 296 -13.89 2.69 23.95
C ARG A 296 -14.60 1.94 25.06
N ALA A 297 -15.80 2.40 25.46
CA ALA A 297 -16.59 1.75 26.49
C ALA A 297 -17.00 0.33 26.06
N ALA A 298 -17.38 0.12 24.81
CA ALA A 298 -17.76 -1.19 24.28
C ALA A 298 -16.58 -2.19 24.30
N LEU A 299 -15.37 -1.75 23.89
CA LEU A 299 -14.17 -2.57 23.98
C LEU A 299 -13.79 -2.91 25.43
N SER A 300 -13.84 -1.92 26.33
CA SER A 300 -13.52 -2.13 27.76
C SER A 300 -14.53 -3.06 28.43
N SER A 301 -15.84 -2.92 28.12
CA SER A 301 -16.89 -3.82 28.65
C SER A 301 -16.75 -5.25 28.13
N ALA A 302 -16.09 -5.43 26.98
CA ALA A 302 -15.78 -6.74 26.41
C ALA A 302 -14.45 -7.33 26.94
N GLY A 303 -13.83 -6.71 27.96
CA GLY A 303 -12.63 -7.21 28.63
C GLY A 303 -11.30 -6.64 28.11
N ALA A 304 -11.32 -5.73 27.13
CA ALA A 304 -10.08 -5.16 26.61
C ALA A 304 -9.44 -4.13 27.57
N SER A 305 -8.14 -4.25 27.80
CA SER A 305 -7.32 -3.19 28.39
C SER A 305 -6.94 -2.19 27.30
N ILE A 306 -7.38 -0.93 27.44
CA ILE A 306 -7.21 0.10 26.41
C ILE A 306 -6.26 1.18 26.87
N LEU A 307 -5.31 1.53 26.01
CA LEU A 307 -4.41 2.65 26.16
C LEU A 307 -4.65 3.65 24.99
N ALA A 308 -5.13 4.85 25.32
CA ALA A 308 -5.28 5.88 24.31
C ALA A 308 -3.93 6.53 23.99
N ALA A 309 -3.63 6.69 22.71
CA ALA A 309 -2.47 7.44 22.26
C ALA A 309 -2.59 8.92 22.65
N ASN A 310 -1.44 9.58 22.83
CA ASN A 310 -1.43 11.02 22.98
C ASN A 310 -1.82 11.70 21.65
N PRO A 311 -2.44 12.88 21.69
CA PRO A 311 -2.66 13.66 20.49
C PRO A 311 -1.35 13.83 19.70
N PRO A 312 -1.40 13.93 18.36
CA PRO A 312 -0.23 14.33 17.60
C PRO A 312 0.30 15.65 18.13
N ALA A 313 1.64 15.81 18.17
CA ALA A 313 2.22 17.10 18.50
C ALA A 313 1.67 18.15 17.52
N GLN A 314 1.13 19.24 18.03
CA GLN A 314 0.75 20.37 17.16
C GLN A 314 2.03 20.90 16.51
N PRO A 315 1.99 21.21 15.20
CA PRO A 315 3.14 21.75 14.47
C PRO A 315 3.62 23.10 15.00
#